data_6e13f158a8057c7dc9955c379c0712b4
#
_entry.id   6e13f158a8057c7dc9955c379c0712b4
#
_cell.length_a   1.000
_cell.length_b   1.000
_cell.length_c   1.000
_cell.angle_alpha   90.00
_cell.angle_beta   90.00
_cell.angle_gamma   90.00
#
_symmetry.space_group_name_H-M   'P 1'
#
loop_
_entity.id
_entity.type
_entity.pdbx_description
1 polymer ?
#
loop_
_entity_poly.entity_id
_entity_poly.type
_entity_poly.pdbx_seq_one_letter_code
_entity_poly.pdbx_strand_id
1 'polypeptide(L)'
;MGSATYNDRLLLDRRSAPIMTENAASTAAATQVPVATIAGLGNFDGQTVELRGWLYNLRESGKLLFPIFRDGTGVVQGVVPKAAVTLEVFDAVKGLTQESSVTVRGKVRADKRAPGGYELDVETVTVHHRVPEDTPFPISLKEHGVDFLMEQRHLWIRTPRQTAILRIRAEIMRAAQEYFDTHGFVRTDPPILTPAACEGTSTLFPVEYFGEEAYLTQSGQLYIESTAMALGKVYSFGPTFRAEKSKTRRHLTEFWMIEPEVAYAGLDDLMVLAEEFLSHIVQRVLENRAADLKTIGRDVAKLEAVRAPFPRISYDEAAKMLDEAYAAGKLEQKFEYGNDFGSPDETYLSAQFDRPVMVHRYPAAIKAFYMEPDPKDPKFALCVDVLAPEGYGEIVGGSQRIDSYELLKQRIEEHGLPLAPFEWYLDLRRYGSVPHSGFGMGIERAVAWICGLDHVRETIPFARTLNRIYP
;
A
#
# COMPACT_ATOMS: atom_id res chain seq x y z
N MET A 1 39.11 -41.67 21.07
CA MET A 1 38.53 -41.74 22.41
C MET A 1 37.79 -40.39 22.62
N GLY A 2 36.52 -40.20 22.67
CA GLY A 2 35.35 -41.05 22.64
C GLY A 2 34.19 -40.19 22.13
N SER A 3 33.38 -40.77 21.28
CA SER A 3 32.13 -40.25 20.75
C SER A 3 31.08 -40.12 21.87
N ALA A 4 30.31 -39.06 21.87
CA ALA A 4 29.02 -39.02 22.53
C ALA A 4 27.94 -38.52 21.58
N THR A 5 27.20 -39.48 21.11
CA THR A 5 25.95 -39.37 20.34
C THR A 5 24.84 -38.79 21.25
N TYR A 6 24.17 -37.77 20.75
CA TYR A 6 22.94 -37.24 21.35
C TYR A 6 21.77 -37.77 20.52
N ASN A 7 21.11 -38.79 21.06
CA ASN A 7 19.82 -39.27 20.52
C ASN A 7 18.93 -39.75 21.63
N ASP A 8 17.66 -39.46 21.48
CA ASP A 8 16.47 -40.06 22.09
C ASP A 8 16.18 -39.82 23.54
N ARG A 9 15.11 -39.06 23.79
CA ARG A 9 13.92 -39.48 24.58
C ARG A 9 13.02 -38.27 24.89
N LEU A 10 11.87 -38.20 24.28
CA LEU A 10 10.66 -37.64 24.89
C LEU A 10 9.43 -38.20 24.18
N LEU A 11 9.15 -39.48 24.47
CA LEU A 11 7.81 -40.08 24.34
C LEU A 11 7.09 -39.84 25.66
N LEU A 12 6.12 -38.93 25.64
CA LEU A 12 5.22 -38.69 26.78
C LEU A 12 4.14 -39.74 26.83
N ASP A 13 4.23 -40.54 27.88
CA ASP A 13 3.29 -41.54 28.34
C ASP A 13 1.93 -40.87 28.72
N ARG A 14 0.87 -41.24 28.03
CA ARG A 14 -0.51 -40.92 28.39
C ARG A 14 -1.00 -42.01 29.33
N ARG A 15 -1.02 -41.74 30.65
CA ARG A 15 -1.80 -42.53 31.59
C ARG A 15 -2.93 -41.71 32.17
N SER A 16 -4.11 -42.20 31.92
CA SER A 16 -5.42 -41.83 32.45
C SER A 16 -5.43 -41.69 33.97
N ALA A 17 -6.00 -40.58 34.49
CA ALA A 17 -6.45 -40.43 35.88
C ALA A 17 -8.00 -40.52 35.91
N PRO A 18 -8.59 -41.00 37.04
CA PRO A 18 -9.99 -41.46 37.07
C PRO A 18 -10.99 -40.32 37.16
N ILE A 19 -12.16 -40.61 36.56
CA ILE A 19 -13.37 -39.82 36.62
C ILE A 19 -13.94 -39.83 38.04
N MET A 20 -13.94 -38.66 38.71
CA MET A 20 -14.81 -38.45 39.87
C MET A 20 -16.11 -37.80 39.38
N THR A 21 -17.19 -38.57 39.47
CA THR A 21 -18.56 -38.08 39.34
C THR A 21 -18.98 -37.39 40.61
N GLU A 22 -19.24 -36.08 40.57
CA GLU A 22 -20.12 -35.45 41.56
C GLU A 22 -20.90 -34.25 40.96
N ASN A 23 -22.18 -34.42 41.07
CA ASN A 23 -23.28 -33.48 41.14
C ASN A 23 -23.39 -32.33 40.13
N ALA A 24 -24.26 -32.53 39.18
CA ALA A 24 -24.94 -31.52 38.41
C ALA A 24 -25.70 -30.51 39.30
N ALA A 25 -25.06 -29.41 39.57
CA ALA A 25 -25.77 -28.15 39.81
C ALA A 25 -25.90 -27.45 38.48
N SER A 26 -27.12 -27.44 37.94
CA SER A 26 -27.53 -26.66 36.75
C SER A 26 -27.37 -25.18 37.05
N THR A 27 -26.17 -24.68 36.82
CA THR A 27 -25.98 -23.27 36.53
C THR A 27 -26.31 -23.07 35.05
N ALA A 28 -27.49 -22.49 34.78
CA ALA A 28 -27.83 -22.00 33.44
C ALA A 28 -26.61 -21.23 32.91
N ALA A 29 -25.95 -21.76 31.89
CA ALA A 29 -24.89 -21.09 31.17
C ALA A 29 -25.51 -19.78 30.67
N ALA A 30 -25.14 -18.67 31.29
CA ALA A 30 -25.45 -17.35 30.78
C ALA A 30 -24.91 -17.32 29.34
N THR A 31 -25.80 -17.33 28.37
CA THR A 31 -25.46 -17.29 26.95
C THR A 31 -24.56 -16.08 26.78
N GLN A 32 -23.28 -16.32 26.55
CA GLN A 32 -22.29 -15.26 26.40
C GLN A 32 -22.67 -14.43 25.20
N VAL A 33 -22.98 -13.13 25.40
CA VAL A 33 -23.32 -12.22 24.32
C VAL A 33 -22.15 -12.20 23.32
N PRO A 34 -22.35 -12.53 22.03
CA PRO A 34 -21.26 -12.55 21.06
C PRO A 34 -20.66 -11.17 20.85
N VAL A 35 -19.33 -11.12 20.76
CA VAL A 35 -18.60 -9.91 20.35
C VAL A 35 -18.63 -9.85 18.84
N ALA A 36 -19.20 -8.78 18.29
CA ALA A 36 -19.30 -8.54 16.85
C ALA A 36 -18.44 -7.36 16.41
N THR A 37 -18.05 -7.36 15.14
CA THR A 37 -17.54 -6.17 14.44
C THR A 37 -18.66 -5.48 13.69
N ILE A 38 -18.53 -4.19 13.43
CA ILE A 38 -19.56 -3.42 12.69
C ILE A 38 -19.77 -3.99 11.28
N ALA A 39 -18.71 -4.36 10.58
CA ALA A 39 -18.82 -5.01 9.27
C ALA A 39 -19.51 -6.37 9.30
N GLY A 40 -19.47 -7.05 10.45
CA GLY A 40 -20.07 -8.38 10.65
C GLY A 40 -21.51 -8.37 11.17
N LEU A 41 -22.12 -7.20 11.39
CA LEU A 41 -23.46 -7.08 12.01
C LEU A 41 -24.57 -7.83 11.26
N GLY A 42 -24.42 -7.95 9.93
CA GLY A 42 -25.40 -8.70 9.13
C GLY A 42 -25.55 -10.18 9.52
N ASN A 43 -24.58 -10.77 10.17
CA ASN A 43 -24.63 -12.14 10.67
C ASN A 43 -25.43 -12.26 11.99
N PHE A 44 -25.84 -11.15 12.58
CA PHE A 44 -26.46 -11.07 13.91
C PHE A 44 -27.81 -10.35 13.90
N ASP A 45 -28.49 -10.25 12.74
CA ASP A 45 -29.78 -9.56 12.68
C ASP A 45 -30.78 -10.18 13.68
N GLY A 46 -31.45 -9.34 14.46
CA GLY A 46 -32.36 -9.73 15.52
C GLY A 46 -31.71 -10.24 16.82
N GLN A 47 -30.38 -10.35 16.89
CA GLN A 47 -29.64 -10.83 18.06
C GLN A 47 -29.01 -9.67 18.82
N THR A 48 -28.82 -9.84 20.14
CA THR A 48 -28.02 -8.91 20.96
C THR A 48 -26.55 -9.25 20.81
N VAL A 49 -25.72 -8.24 20.53
CA VAL A 49 -24.27 -8.32 20.40
C VAL A 49 -23.55 -7.34 21.31
N GLU A 50 -22.28 -7.57 21.55
CA GLU A 50 -21.35 -6.63 22.17
C GLU A 50 -20.46 -6.02 21.07
N LEU A 51 -20.45 -4.68 20.97
CA LEU A 51 -19.53 -3.90 20.14
C LEU A 51 -18.50 -3.18 21.01
N ARG A 52 -17.26 -3.17 20.58
CA ARG A 52 -16.14 -2.45 21.22
C ARG A 52 -15.62 -1.39 20.25
N GLY A 53 -15.61 -0.13 20.69
CA GLY A 53 -15.22 0.93 19.78
C GLY A 53 -15.22 2.31 20.43
N TRP A 54 -15.49 3.31 19.61
CA TRP A 54 -15.43 4.73 19.97
C TRP A 54 -16.66 5.46 19.49
N LEU A 55 -17.07 6.48 20.22
CA LEU A 55 -18.11 7.40 19.75
C LEU A 55 -17.54 8.29 18.63
N TYR A 56 -18.08 8.17 17.42
CA TYR A 56 -17.74 9.05 16.31
C TYR A 56 -18.53 10.36 16.33
N ASN A 57 -19.84 10.27 16.60
CA ASN A 57 -20.74 11.41 16.68
C ASN A 57 -21.96 11.08 17.56
N LEU A 58 -22.58 12.11 18.10
CA LEU A 58 -23.85 11.99 18.87
C LEU A 58 -24.84 13.05 18.41
N ARG A 59 -26.05 12.61 18.08
CA ARG A 59 -27.18 13.48 17.79
C ARG A 59 -28.29 13.23 18.81
N GLU A 60 -28.86 14.28 19.35
CA GLU A 60 -30.05 14.25 20.24
C GLU A 60 -31.28 14.75 19.49
N SER A 61 -32.41 14.07 19.66
CA SER A 61 -33.72 14.49 19.14
C SER A 61 -34.82 14.19 20.18
N GLY A 62 -35.17 15.19 20.96
CA GLY A 62 -36.14 15.05 22.06
C GLY A 62 -35.68 14.04 23.12
N LYS A 63 -36.40 12.92 23.23
CA LYS A 63 -36.09 11.83 24.19
C LYS A 63 -35.31 10.68 23.56
N LEU A 64 -34.70 10.89 22.39
CA LEU A 64 -33.90 9.90 21.64
C LEU A 64 -32.46 10.40 21.47
N LEU A 65 -31.49 9.51 21.70
CA LEU A 65 -30.12 9.72 21.36
C LEU A 65 -29.73 8.80 20.17
N PHE A 66 -28.94 9.33 19.25
CA PHE A 66 -28.44 8.63 18.09
C PHE A 66 -26.91 8.71 18.08
N PRO A 67 -26.25 7.91 18.93
CA PRO A 67 -24.79 7.78 18.86
C PRO A 67 -24.37 7.06 17.58
N ILE A 68 -23.36 7.55 16.91
CA ILE A 68 -22.65 6.81 15.85
C ILE A 68 -21.39 6.25 16.48
N PHE A 69 -21.32 4.93 16.54
CA PHE A 69 -20.14 4.22 17.00
C PHE A 69 -19.29 3.81 15.81
N ARG A 70 -17.98 3.80 15.98
CA ARG A 70 -17.00 3.26 15.03
C ARG A 70 -16.16 2.19 15.70
N ASP A 71 -15.76 1.22 14.91
CA ASP A 71 -14.66 0.30 15.22
C ASP A 71 -13.63 0.31 14.06
N GLY A 72 -12.69 -0.62 14.05
CA GLY A 72 -11.71 -0.74 12.95
C GLY A 72 -12.34 -1.15 11.60
N THR A 73 -13.62 -1.55 11.57
CA THR A 73 -14.27 -2.14 10.39
C THR A 73 -15.34 -1.24 9.76
N GLY A 74 -15.91 -0.29 10.52
CA GLY A 74 -16.95 0.58 9.99
C GLY A 74 -17.56 1.53 11.02
N VAL A 75 -18.76 2.03 10.69
CA VAL A 75 -19.59 2.86 11.56
C VAL A 75 -21.00 2.29 11.64
N VAL A 76 -21.65 2.40 12.80
CA VAL A 76 -23.05 2.00 13.03
C VAL A 76 -23.79 3.03 13.87
N GLN A 77 -25.05 3.30 13.55
CA GLN A 77 -25.92 4.13 14.36
C GLN A 77 -26.52 3.31 15.50
N GLY A 78 -26.34 3.77 16.73
CA GLY A 78 -27.11 3.31 17.88
C GLY A 78 -28.40 4.08 18.00
N VAL A 79 -29.44 3.44 18.54
CA VAL A 79 -30.72 4.06 18.90
C VAL A 79 -30.94 3.89 20.41
N VAL A 80 -31.08 5.00 21.13
CA VAL A 80 -31.23 5.01 22.61
C VAL A 80 -32.46 5.79 23.01
N PRO A 81 -33.66 5.16 23.05
CA PRO A 81 -34.85 5.80 23.55
C PRO A 81 -34.81 5.92 25.09
N LYS A 82 -35.07 7.10 25.66
CA LYS A 82 -35.04 7.31 27.11
C LYS A 82 -35.97 6.37 27.88
N ALA A 83 -37.07 5.94 27.25
CA ALA A 83 -38.05 5.04 27.87
C ALA A 83 -37.64 3.56 27.78
N ALA A 84 -36.67 3.19 26.94
CA ALA A 84 -36.28 1.80 26.70
C ALA A 84 -35.02 1.37 27.47
N VAL A 85 -34.29 2.32 28.06
CA VAL A 85 -33.04 2.07 28.82
C VAL A 85 -33.15 2.65 30.21
N THR A 86 -32.25 2.26 31.12
CA THR A 86 -32.16 2.90 32.43
C THR A 86 -31.67 4.33 32.31
N LEU A 87 -32.04 5.19 33.28
CA LEU A 87 -31.57 6.57 33.28
C LEU A 87 -30.04 6.66 33.28
N GLU A 88 -29.38 5.77 33.99
CA GLU A 88 -27.93 5.65 34.03
C GLU A 88 -27.32 5.43 32.64
N VAL A 89 -27.86 4.49 31.84
CA VAL A 89 -27.42 4.24 30.45
C VAL A 89 -27.68 5.44 29.56
N PHE A 90 -28.88 6.04 29.68
CA PHE A 90 -29.22 7.24 28.87
C PHE A 90 -28.27 8.40 29.16
N ASP A 91 -28.02 8.69 30.47
CA ASP A 91 -27.14 9.79 30.87
C ASP A 91 -25.67 9.49 30.55
N ALA A 92 -25.23 8.22 30.65
CA ALA A 92 -23.92 7.81 30.24
C ALA A 92 -23.68 8.08 28.74
N VAL A 93 -24.63 7.69 27.88
CA VAL A 93 -24.54 7.94 26.42
C VAL A 93 -24.64 9.45 26.12
N LYS A 94 -25.57 10.18 26.78
CA LYS A 94 -25.72 11.63 26.58
C LYS A 94 -24.46 12.42 26.94
N GLY A 95 -23.73 11.97 27.94
CA GLY A 95 -22.47 12.61 28.37
C GLY A 95 -21.23 12.15 27.60
N LEU A 96 -21.34 11.30 26.55
CA LEU A 96 -20.22 10.96 25.74
C LEU A 96 -19.74 12.08 24.82
N THR A 97 -18.47 12.29 24.75
CA THR A 97 -17.80 13.20 23.83
C THR A 97 -17.14 12.43 22.68
N GLN A 98 -16.87 13.08 21.57
CA GLN A 98 -16.25 12.47 20.39
C GLN A 98 -14.96 11.71 20.77
N GLU A 99 -14.79 10.52 20.21
CA GLU A 99 -13.65 9.60 20.45
C GLU A 99 -13.59 9.00 21.88
N SER A 100 -14.61 9.16 22.72
CA SER A 100 -14.74 8.38 23.95
C SER A 100 -14.83 6.88 23.63
N SER A 101 -14.09 6.05 24.34
CA SER A 101 -14.05 4.60 24.12
C SER A 101 -15.10 3.87 24.96
N VAL A 102 -15.81 2.96 24.32
CA VAL A 102 -16.97 2.27 24.90
C VAL A 102 -17.05 0.80 24.52
N THR A 103 -17.70 0.03 25.39
CA THR A 103 -18.32 -1.26 25.02
C THR A 103 -19.82 -1.07 25.05
N VAL A 104 -20.50 -1.40 23.96
CA VAL A 104 -21.95 -1.23 23.80
C VAL A 104 -22.57 -2.60 23.58
N ARG A 105 -23.62 -2.92 24.33
CA ARG A 105 -24.48 -4.06 24.02
C ARG A 105 -25.81 -3.57 23.50
N GLY A 106 -26.32 -4.24 22.49
CA GLY A 106 -27.60 -3.89 21.89
C GLY A 106 -28.02 -4.91 20.85
N LYS A 107 -29.31 -4.86 20.51
CA LYS A 107 -29.91 -5.72 19.51
C LYS A 107 -29.67 -5.16 18.11
N VAL A 108 -29.14 -5.99 17.23
CA VAL A 108 -28.93 -5.64 15.82
C VAL A 108 -30.28 -5.62 15.11
N ARG A 109 -30.54 -4.58 14.35
CA ARG A 109 -31.76 -4.40 13.57
C ARG A 109 -31.43 -3.94 12.16
N ALA A 110 -31.93 -4.65 11.15
CA ALA A 110 -31.80 -4.22 9.75
C ALA A 110 -32.57 -2.91 9.50
N ASP A 111 -31.89 -1.91 8.94
CA ASP A 111 -32.48 -0.67 8.43
C ASP A 111 -31.74 -0.21 7.18
N LYS A 112 -32.42 -0.24 6.03
CA LYS A 112 -31.83 0.12 4.72
C LYS A 112 -31.36 1.57 4.64
N ARG A 113 -31.80 2.46 5.54
CA ARG A 113 -31.38 3.88 5.59
C ARG A 113 -30.14 4.09 6.43
N ALA A 114 -29.82 3.12 7.30
CA ALA A 114 -28.66 3.21 8.18
C ALA A 114 -27.34 2.94 7.45
N PRO A 115 -26.23 3.53 7.89
CA PRO A 115 -24.91 3.18 7.41
C PRO A 115 -24.67 1.67 7.54
N GLY A 116 -24.27 1.01 6.46
CA GLY A 116 -24.05 -0.44 6.46
C GLY A 116 -25.31 -1.31 6.48
N GLY A 117 -26.52 -0.70 6.45
CA GLY A 117 -27.79 -1.41 6.40
C GLY A 117 -28.32 -1.91 7.75
N TYR A 118 -27.66 -1.57 8.87
CA TYR A 118 -28.02 -2.03 10.21
C TYR A 118 -27.92 -0.89 11.23
N GLU A 119 -28.76 -0.98 12.26
CA GLU A 119 -28.75 -0.15 13.48
C GLU A 119 -28.59 -1.04 14.71
N LEU A 120 -28.17 -0.44 15.81
CA LEU A 120 -28.06 -1.09 17.11
C LEU A 120 -29.05 -0.47 18.10
N ASP A 121 -30.09 -1.20 18.49
CA ASP A 121 -30.97 -0.83 19.59
C ASP A 121 -30.18 -1.01 20.90
N VAL A 122 -29.65 0.06 21.46
CA VAL A 122 -28.70 0.02 22.58
C VAL A 122 -29.42 -0.39 23.88
N GLU A 123 -28.85 -1.39 24.56
CA GLU A 123 -29.32 -1.90 25.84
C GLU A 123 -28.43 -1.44 27.01
N THR A 124 -27.12 -1.52 26.86
CA THR A 124 -26.15 -1.09 27.86
C THR A 124 -24.92 -0.46 27.24
N VAL A 125 -24.26 0.40 27.99
CA VAL A 125 -23.00 1.05 27.62
C VAL A 125 -22.04 1.02 28.81
N THR A 126 -20.81 0.52 28.58
CA THR A 126 -19.68 0.66 29.51
C THR A 126 -18.71 1.67 28.91
N VAL A 127 -18.48 2.77 29.61
CA VAL A 127 -17.50 3.80 29.20
C VAL A 127 -16.14 3.44 29.77
N HIS A 128 -15.15 3.22 28.90
CA HIS A 128 -13.76 2.94 29.31
C HIS A 128 -12.98 4.21 29.53
N HIS A 129 -13.13 5.17 28.60
CA HIS A 129 -12.50 6.48 28.70
C HIS A 129 -13.41 7.53 28.05
N ARG A 130 -13.71 8.59 28.79
CA ARG A 130 -14.40 9.75 28.27
C ARG A 130 -13.38 10.83 27.91
N VAL A 131 -13.39 11.32 26.68
CA VAL A 131 -12.57 12.46 26.28
C VAL A 131 -13.08 13.70 27.06
N PRO A 132 -12.23 14.43 27.78
CA PRO A 132 -12.65 15.59 28.56
C PRO A 132 -13.22 16.71 27.69
N GLU A 133 -14.23 17.42 28.19
CA GLU A 133 -14.86 18.54 27.47
C GLU A 133 -13.93 19.75 27.30
N ASP A 134 -13.02 19.95 28.24
CA ASP A 134 -12.04 21.03 28.23
C ASP A 134 -10.84 20.75 27.29
N THR A 135 -10.65 19.50 26.91
CA THR A 135 -9.64 19.05 25.95
C THR A 135 -10.25 18.15 24.86
N PRO A 136 -11.17 18.69 24.04
CA PRO A 136 -11.93 17.90 23.08
C PRO A 136 -11.04 17.32 21.98
N PHE A 137 -11.53 16.24 21.32
CA PHE A 137 -10.86 15.70 20.14
C PHE A 137 -10.70 16.78 19.07
N PRO A 138 -9.48 17.04 18.57
CA PRO A 138 -9.20 18.25 17.78
C PRO A 138 -9.78 18.21 16.37
N ILE A 139 -10.08 17.02 15.84
CA ILE A 139 -10.62 16.88 14.47
C ILE A 139 -12.13 16.74 14.54
N SER A 140 -12.81 17.85 14.35
CA SER A 140 -14.28 17.91 14.30
C SER A 140 -14.79 17.40 12.93
N LEU A 141 -16.14 17.31 12.78
CA LEU A 141 -16.79 16.95 11.52
C LEU A 141 -16.77 18.08 10.46
N LYS A 142 -16.20 19.24 10.79
CA LYS A 142 -16.02 20.36 9.85
C LYS A 142 -14.78 20.12 8.99
N GLU A 143 -14.67 20.84 7.87
CA GLU A 143 -13.46 20.86 7.08
C GLU A 143 -12.29 21.46 7.85
N HIS A 144 -11.13 20.85 7.69
CA HIS A 144 -9.87 21.30 8.27
C HIS A 144 -8.81 21.43 7.17
N GLY A 145 -7.92 22.40 7.32
CA GLY A 145 -6.79 22.56 6.42
C GLY A 145 -5.84 21.35 6.48
N VAL A 146 -5.24 21.03 5.36
CA VAL A 146 -4.40 19.83 5.22
C VAL A 146 -3.18 19.87 6.16
N ASP A 147 -2.59 21.03 6.37
CA ASP A 147 -1.41 21.17 7.25
C ASP A 147 -1.77 20.83 8.70
N PHE A 148 -2.91 21.33 9.19
CA PHE A 148 -3.45 20.95 10.50
C PHE A 148 -3.69 19.43 10.60
N LEU A 149 -4.33 18.83 9.59
CA LEU A 149 -4.59 17.39 9.57
C LEU A 149 -3.31 16.58 9.55
N MET A 150 -2.29 17.03 8.85
CA MET A 150 -0.98 16.38 8.82
C MET A 150 -0.24 16.51 10.16
N GLU A 151 -0.38 17.61 10.90
CA GLU A 151 0.15 17.74 12.26
C GLU A 151 -0.58 16.81 13.25
N GLN A 152 -1.87 16.61 13.02
CA GLN A 152 -2.71 15.69 13.81
C GLN A 152 -2.82 14.31 13.14
N ARG A 153 -1.84 13.87 12.33
CA ARG A 153 -1.93 12.66 11.53
C ARG A 153 -2.28 11.41 12.34
N HIS A 154 -1.74 11.24 13.54
CA HIS A 154 -2.01 10.16 14.49
C HIS A 154 -3.48 10.09 14.95
N LEU A 155 -4.21 11.19 14.84
CA LEU A 155 -5.64 11.29 15.11
C LEU A 155 -6.46 11.27 13.82
N TRP A 156 -5.97 11.93 12.77
CA TRP A 156 -6.65 11.99 11.47
C TRP A 156 -6.89 10.61 10.86
N ILE A 157 -5.97 9.67 11.04
CA ILE A 157 -6.13 8.28 10.57
C ILE A 157 -7.37 7.57 11.12
N ARG A 158 -8.01 8.10 12.17
CA ARG A 158 -9.24 7.55 12.75
C ARG A 158 -10.50 7.89 11.93
N THR A 159 -10.41 8.84 11.00
CA THR A 159 -11.56 9.26 10.20
C THR A 159 -11.96 8.19 9.18
N PRO A 160 -13.27 8.08 8.80
CA PRO A 160 -13.75 7.08 7.87
C PRO A 160 -13.01 7.09 6.53
N ARG A 161 -12.69 8.29 5.99
CA ARG A 161 -11.91 8.43 4.75
C ARG A 161 -10.53 7.82 4.88
N GLN A 162 -9.80 8.15 5.94
CA GLN A 162 -8.43 7.67 6.10
C GLN A 162 -8.37 6.17 6.43
N THR A 163 -9.31 5.66 7.23
CA THR A 163 -9.39 4.21 7.49
C THR A 163 -9.74 3.43 6.23
N ALA A 164 -10.58 3.96 5.34
CA ALA A 164 -10.89 3.35 4.05
C ALA A 164 -9.64 3.28 3.16
N ILE A 165 -8.87 4.38 3.04
CA ILE A 165 -7.61 4.41 2.28
C ILE A 165 -6.63 3.36 2.82
N LEU A 166 -6.45 3.27 4.15
CA LEU A 166 -5.54 2.31 4.75
C LEU A 166 -5.99 0.85 4.55
N ARG A 167 -7.30 0.58 4.53
CA ARG A 167 -7.82 -0.76 4.20
C ARG A 167 -7.63 -1.11 2.72
N ILE A 168 -7.78 -0.15 1.82
CA ILE A 168 -7.46 -0.32 0.39
C ILE A 168 -5.96 -0.57 0.23
N ARG A 169 -5.10 0.21 0.89
CA ARG A 169 -3.64 -0.03 0.91
C ARG A 169 -3.31 -1.47 1.34
N ALA A 170 -3.89 -1.91 2.44
CA ALA A 170 -3.66 -3.27 2.95
C ALA A 170 -4.12 -4.35 1.95
N GLU A 171 -5.20 -4.11 1.20
CA GLU A 171 -5.64 -5.02 0.14
C GLU A 171 -4.69 -5.04 -1.06
N ILE A 172 -4.21 -3.87 -1.51
CA ILE A 172 -3.21 -3.75 -2.57
C ILE A 172 -1.95 -4.54 -2.20
N MET A 173 -1.45 -4.37 -0.98
CA MET A 173 -0.26 -5.08 -0.49
C MET A 173 -0.48 -6.60 -0.44
N ARG A 174 -1.66 -7.03 0.00
CA ARG A 174 -2.03 -8.45 0.03
C ARG A 174 -2.14 -9.04 -1.37
N ALA A 175 -2.87 -8.37 -2.26
CA ALA A 175 -3.06 -8.80 -3.63
C ALA A 175 -1.73 -8.90 -4.39
N ALA A 176 -0.83 -7.94 -4.16
CA ALA A 176 0.50 -7.93 -4.77
C ALA A 176 1.35 -9.13 -4.34
N GLN A 177 1.38 -9.46 -3.04
CA GLN A 177 2.11 -10.63 -2.55
C GLN A 177 1.46 -11.93 -3.03
N GLU A 178 0.12 -12.05 -2.92
CA GLU A 178 -0.62 -13.24 -3.38
C GLU A 178 -0.38 -13.53 -4.86
N TYR A 179 -0.33 -12.49 -5.70
CA TYR A 179 -0.03 -12.66 -7.12
C TYR A 179 1.32 -13.36 -7.32
N PHE A 180 2.38 -12.83 -6.73
CA PHE A 180 3.72 -13.41 -6.90
C PHE A 180 3.84 -14.80 -6.26
N ASP A 181 3.33 -14.99 -5.04
CA ASP A 181 3.38 -16.28 -4.33
C ASP A 181 2.67 -17.38 -5.14
N THR A 182 1.53 -17.07 -5.78
CA THR A 182 0.77 -18.04 -6.59
C THR A 182 1.33 -18.25 -8.00
N HIS A 183 2.22 -17.35 -8.49
CA HIS A 183 2.87 -17.47 -9.81
C HIS A 183 4.30 -18.03 -9.72
N GLY A 184 4.65 -18.64 -8.59
CA GLY A 184 5.92 -19.36 -8.40
C GLY A 184 7.12 -18.47 -8.12
N PHE A 185 6.89 -17.24 -7.66
CA PHE A 185 7.95 -16.37 -7.17
C PHE A 185 8.31 -16.70 -5.72
N VAL A 186 9.56 -16.52 -5.38
CA VAL A 186 10.06 -16.63 -4.01
C VAL A 186 10.35 -15.24 -3.47
N ARG A 187 9.75 -14.87 -2.33
CA ARG A 187 10.09 -13.62 -1.66
C ARG A 187 11.49 -13.68 -1.10
N THR A 188 12.30 -12.65 -1.39
CA THR A 188 13.65 -12.48 -0.85
C THR A 188 13.79 -11.05 -0.30
N ASP A 189 14.47 -10.91 0.84
CA ASP A 189 14.55 -9.64 1.55
C ASP A 189 15.96 -9.03 1.35
N PRO A 190 16.09 -7.95 0.55
CA PRO A 190 17.37 -7.25 0.38
C PRO A 190 17.72 -6.45 1.65
N PRO A 191 19.01 -6.14 1.88
CA PRO A 191 19.41 -5.29 2.99
C PRO A 191 18.91 -3.86 2.81
N ILE A 192 18.53 -3.22 3.93
CA ILE A 192 18.16 -1.79 3.96
C ILE A 192 19.41 -0.91 3.98
N LEU A 193 20.47 -1.34 4.64
CA LEU A 193 21.77 -0.66 4.66
C LEU A 193 22.64 -1.21 3.51
N THR A 194 23.14 -0.32 2.67
CA THR A 194 23.90 -0.69 1.46
C THR A 194 25.07 0.25 1.24
N PRO A 195 26.21 -0.24 0.73
CA PRO A 195 27.32 0.62 0.32
C PRO A 195 27.15 1.20 -1.09
N ALA A 196 26.14 0.77 -1.86
CA ALA A 196 25.98 1.08 -3.28
C ALA A 196 24.70 1.89 -3.56
N ALA A 197 24.80 2.82 -4.53
CA ALA A 197 23.64 3.51 -5.10
C ALA A 197 23.00 2.67 -6.20
N CYS A 198 21.65 2.64 -6.26
CA CYS A 198 20.90 2.05 -7.36
C CYS A 198 20.38 3.12 -8.34
N GLU A 199 19.80 4.20 -7.80
CA GLU A 199 19.10 5.27 -8.54
C GLU A 199 19.89 6.60 -8.56
N GLY A 200 21.22 6.53 -8.43
CA GLY A 200 22.10 7.70 -8.42
C GLY A 200 22.51 8.17 -7.02
N THR A 201 23.71 8.78 -6.93
CA THR A 201 24.34 9.13 -5.65
C THR A 201 23.77 10.38 -4.98
N SER A 202 23.12 11.28 -5.74
CA SER A 202 22.62 12.56 -5.22
C SER A 202 21.39 12.46 -4.33
N THR A 203 20.74 11.29 -4.30
CA THR A 203 19.48 11.03 -3.58
C THR A 203 19.62 9.99 -2.47
N LEU A 204 20.83 9.73 -1.99
CA LEU A 204 21.13 8.83 -0.88
C LEU A 204 20.98 9.51 0.48
N PHE A 205 20.43 8.78 1.45
CA PHE A 205 20.53 9.13 2.87
C PHE A 205 21.75 8.42 3.47
N PRO A 206 22.81 9.14 3.84
CA PRO A 206 23.99 8.54 4.44
C PRO A 206 23.70 8.10 5.89
N VAL A 207 24.30 6.99 6.29
CA VAL A 207 24.23 6.41 7.63
C VAL A 207 25.66 6.09 8.08
N GLU A 208 26.04 6.51 9.28
CA GLU A 208 27.28 6.07 9.91
C GLU A 208 27.12 4.62 10.35
N TYR A 209 27.99 3.72 9.88
CA TYR A 209 27.93 2.29 10.13
C TYR A 209 29.26 1.78 10.72
N PHE A 210 29.42 1.91 12.05
CA PHE A 210 30.59 1.42 12.78
C PHE A 210 31.94 1.89 12.23
N GLY A 211 32.03 3.11 11.73
CA GLY A 211 33.24 3.70 11.14
C GLY A 211 33.31 3.52 9.61
N GLU A 212 32.32 2.89 9.00
CA GLU A 212 32.17 2.79 7.54
C GLU A 212 30.98 3.65 7.08
N GLU A 213 30.98 4.06 5.82
CA GLU A 213 29.87 4.77 5.20
C GLU A 213 28.87 3.78 4.61
N ALA A 214 27.60 3.90 5.00
CA ALA A 214 26.49 3.16 4.43
C ALA A 214 25.36 4.12 4.04
N TYR A 215 24.39 3.62 3.30
CA TYR A 215 23.24 4.39 2.86
C TYR A 215 21.94 3.59 3.09
N LEU A 216 20.83 4.31 3.28
CA LEU A 216 19.51 3.71 3.20
C LEU A 216 19.20 3.36 1.74
N THR A 217 18.71 2.15 1.51
CA THR A 217 18.47 1.63 0.15
C THR A 217 17.45 2.44 -0.63
N GLN A 218 17.73 2.66 -1.92
CA GLN A 218 16.81 3.27 -2.88
C GLN A 218 15.93 2.24 -3.60
N SER A 219 16.34 0.95 -3.60
CA SER A 219 15.69 -0.19 -4.26
C SER A 219 16.35 -1.48 -3.79
N GLY A 220 15.59 -2.56 -3.77
CA GLY A 220 16.12 -3.90 -3.54
C GLY A 220 16.73 -4.56 -4.76
N GLN A 221 16.58 -3.96 -5.95
CA GLN A 221 16.84 -4.56 -7.25
C GLN A 221 18.21 -5.25 -7.35
N LEU A 222 19.31 -4.55 -7.06
CA LEU A 222 20.65 -5.10 -7.25
C LEU A 222 20.86 -6.42 -6.49
N TYR A 223 20.30 -6.51 -5.28
CA TYR A 223 20.39 -7.71 -4.44
C TYR A 223 19.47 -8.83 -4.91
N ILE A 224 18.24 -8.50 -5.34
CA ILE A 224 17.32 -9.54 -5.81
C ILE A 224 17.72 -10.11 -7.19
N GLU A 225 18.48 -9.39 -8.01
CA GLU A 225 19.09 -9.97 -9.21
C GLU A 225 19.98 -11.17 -8.84
N SER A 226 20.73 -11.10 -7.72
CA SER A 226 21.55 -12.24 -7.26
C SER A 226 20.68 -13.41 -6.81
N THR A 227 19.57 -13.15 -6.14
CA THR A 227 18.64 -14.21 -5.72
C THR A 227 17.83 -14.78 -6.88
N ALA A 228 17.58 -13.98 -7.95
CA ALA A 228 16.98 -14.47 -9.18
C ALA A 228 17.90 -15.47 -9.91
N MET A 229 19.24 -15.27 -9.90
CA MET A 229 20.19 -16.24 -10.43
C MET A 229 20.21 -17.56 -9.65
N ALA A 230 19.74 -17.56 -8.40
CA ALA A 230 19.65 -18.76 -7.57
C ALA A 230 18.27 -19.45 -7.64
N LEU A 231 17.19 -18.68 -7.75
CA LEU A 231 15.80 -19.14 -7.55
C LEU A 231 14.91 -18.96 -8.80
N GLY A 232 15.39 -18.27 -9.82
CA GLY A 232 14.71 -18.07 -11.11
C GLY A 232 13.69 -16.93 -11.10
N LYS A 233 12.69 -16.99 -10.24
CA LYS A 233 11.66 -15.94 -10.07
C LYS A 233 11.63 -15.50 -8.62
N VAL A 234 11.92 -14.24 -8.37
CA VAL A 234 11.93 -13.67 -7.01
C VAL A 234 11.20 -12.35 -6.96
N TYR A 235 10.82 -11.93 -5.76
CA TYR A 235 10.41 -10.56 -5.51
C TYR A 235 10.86 -10.07 -4.14
N SER A 236 11.11 -8.78 -4.02
CA SER A 236 11.25 -8.09 -2.74
C SER A 236 10.01 -7.26 -2.43
N PHE A 237 9.76 -7.03 -1.14
CA PHE A 237 8.73 -6.11 -0.69
C PHE A 237 9.18 -5.43 0.60
N GLY A 238 9.59 -4.18 0.48
CA GLY A 238 10.21 -3.47 1.58
C GLY A 238 10.22 -1.94 1.45
N PRO A 239 10.69 -1.25 2.49
CA PRO A 239 10.87 0.19 2.47
C PRO A 239 12.04 0.59 1.59
N THR A 240 11.88 1.75 0.93
CA THR A 240 12.91 2.40 0.11
C THR A 240 12.99 3.88 0.47
N PHE A 241 14.15 4.49 0.24
CA PHE A 241 14.45 5.82 0.72
C PHE A 241 15.12 6.64 -0.39
N ARG A 242 14.60 7.84 -0.65
CA ARG A 242 15.18 8.77 -1.62
C ARG A 242 15.26 10.17 -1.03
N ALA A 243 16.47 10.70 -0.91
CA ALA A 243 16.73 12.04 -0.36
C ALA A 243 16.46 13.16 -1.38
N GLU A 244 15.40 12.99 -2.16
CA GLU A 244 14.99 13.95 -3.18
C GLU A 244 14.39 15.20 -2.56
N LYS A 245 14.89 16.38 -2.95
CA LYS A 245 14.34 17.68 -2.53
C LYS A 245 13.12 18.07 -3.36
N SER A 246 12.24 17.10 -3.61
CA SER A 246 11.02 17.29 -4.40
C SER A 246 9.86 17.82 -3.55
N LYS A 247 9.12 18.81 -4.06
CA LYS A 247 7.89 19.34 -3.47
C LYS A 247 6.64 18.88 -4.21
N THR A 248 6.76 17.91 -5.10
CA THR A 248 5.64 17.45 -5.90
C THR A 248 4.67 16.59 -5.07
N ARG A 249 3.46 16.45 -5.57
CA ARG A 249 2.41 15.62 -4.95
C ARG A 249 2.66 14.10 -5.06
N ARG A 250 3.69 13.67 -5.81
CA ARG A 250 3.99 12.28 -6.15
C ARG A 250 5.21 11.71 -5.43
N HIS A 251 5.90 12.49 -4.56
CA HIS A 251 7.15 12.07 -3.92
C HIS A 251 7.05 12.04 -2.41
N LEU A 252 7.59 10.97 -1.84
CA LEU A 252 7.91 10.80 -0.43
C LEU A 252 9.40 10.48 -0.32
N THR A 253 10.02 10.79 0.82
CA THR A 253 11.42 10.44 1.08
C THR A 253 11.58 9.02 1.64
N GLU A 254 10.49 8.42 2.13
CA GLU A 254 10.36 7.03 2.57
C GLU A 254 9.05 6.48 2.01
N PHE A 255 9.12 5.35 1.32
CA PHE A 255 7.98 4.70 0.69
C PHE A 255 8.24 3.19 0.54
N TRP A 256 7.24 2.43 0.13
CA TRP A 256 7.35 0.98 -0.03
C TRP A 256 7.34 0.59 -1.50
N MET A 257 8.24 -0.32 -1.86
CA MET A 257 8.26 -0.91 -3.20
C MET A 257 8.02 -2.41 -3.15
N ILE A 258 7.36 -2.92 -4.19
CA ILE A 258 7.36 -4.33 -4.53
C ILE A 258 8.10 -4.47 -5.87
N GLU A 259 9.08 -5.35 -5.89
CA GLU A 259 10.06 -5.43 -6.98
C GLU A 259 10.26 -6.90 -7.36
N PRO A 260 9.64 -7.43 -8.44
CA PRO A 260 9.94 -8.74 -8.99
C PRO A 260 11.19 -8.71 -9.86
N GLU A 261 11.91 -9.85 -9.93
CA GLU A 261 13.01 -10.09 -10.84
C GLU A 261 12.93 -11.52 -11.38
N VAL A 262 13.08 -11.69 -12.70
CA VAL A 262 12.84 -12.95 -13.41
C VAL A 262 14.03 -13.28 -14.32
N ALA A 263 14.67 -14.42 -14.05
CA ALA A 263 15.70 -14.97 -14.92
C ALA A 263 15.11 -15.53 -16.22
N TYR A 264 15.84 -15.44 -17.33
CA TYR A 264 15.44 -15.85 -18.68
C TYR A 264 14.22 -15.07 -19.24
N ALA A 265 14.00 -13.85 -18.78
CA ALA A 265 12.94 -12.96 -19.25
C ALA A 265 13.51 -11.74 -19.97
N GLY A 266 12.89 -11.38 -21.11
CA GLY A 266 13.16 -10.15 -21.83
C GLY A 266 12.15 -9.05 -21.53
N LEU A 267 12.29 -7.90 -22.23
CA LEU A 267 11.37 -6.77 -22.06
C LEU A 267 9.91 -7.13 -22.34
N ASP A 268 9.63 -7.94 -23.36
CA ASP A 268 8.26 -8.30 -23.73
C ASP A 268 7.59 -9.17 -22.65
N ASP A 269 8.34 -10.09 -22.04
CA ASP A 269 7.87 -10.91 -20.90
C ASP A 269 7.58 -10.02 -19.67
N LEU A 270 8.45 -9.03 -19.44
CA LEU A 270 8.29 -8.07 -18.36
C LEU A 270 7.02 -7.24 -18.50
N MET A 271 6.72 -6.77 -19.71
CA MET A 271 5.50 -6.01 -19.99
C MET A 271 4.24 -6.83 -19.74
N VAL A 272 4.23 -8.13 -20.13
CA VAL A 272 3.12 -9.04 -19.84
C VAL A 272 2.97 -9.23 -18.33
N LEU A 273 4.06 -9.49 -17.62
CA LEU A 273 4.03 -9.65 -16.16
C LEU A 273 3.45 -8.40 -15.47
N ALA A 274 3.85 -7.20 -15.89
CA ALA A 274 3.40 -5.96 -15.29
C ALA A 274 1.90 -5.69 -15.53
N GLU A 275 1.37 -5.95 -16.75
CA GLU A 275 -0.05 -5.74 -17.04
C GLU A 275 -0.95 -6.74 -16.33
N GLU A 276 -0.55 -8.01 -16.23
CA GLU A 276 -1.28 -9.03 -15.48
C GLU A 276 -1.30 -8.73 -13.98
N PHE A 277 -0.15 -8.37 -13.42
CA PHE A 277 0.02 -7.99 -12.03
C PHE A 277 -0.85 -6.78 -11.64
N LEU A 278 -0.81 -5.70 -12.41
CA LEU A 278 -1.63 -4.52 -12.14
C LEU A 278 -3.13 -4.79 -12.30
N SER A 279 -3.51 -5.57 -13.33
CA SER A 279 -4.89 -5.99 -13.52
C SER A 279 -5.40 -6.80 -12.33
N HIS A 280 -4.59 -7.74 -11.81
CA HIS A 280 -4.93 -8.54 -10.64
C HIS A 280 -5.17 -7.66 -9.40
N ILE A 281 -4.26 -6.72 -9.10
CA ILE A 281 -4.39 -5.84 -7.94
C ILE A 281 -5.67 -5.02 -8.01
N VAL A 282 -5.96 -4.41 -9.16
CA VAL A 282 -7.14 -3.56 -9.32
C VAL A 282 -8.43 -4.38 -9.18
N GLN A 283 -8.51 -5.56 -9.79
CA GLN A 283 -9.68 -6.43 -9.67
C GLN A 283 -9.90 -6.87 -8.21
N ARG A 284 -8.84 -7.25 -7.48
CA ARG A 284 -8.93 -7.61 -6.06
C ARG A 284 -9.43 -6.46 -5.18
N VAL A 285 -9.03 -5.23 -5.47
CA VAL A 285 -9.55 -4.06 -4.75
C VAL A 285 -11.03 -3.83 -5.05
N LEU A 286 -11.44 -3.93 -6.32
CA LEU A 286 -12.85 -3.81 -6.71
C LEU A 286 -13.73 -4.85 -6.02
N GLU A 287 -13.28 -6.10 -5.94
CA GLU A 287 -14.00 -7.21 -5.30
C GLU A 287 -14.10 -7.05 -3.78
N ASN A 288 -12.99 -6.71 -3.12
CA ASN A 288 -12.89 -6.81 -1.66
C ASN A 288 -13.08 -5.47 -0.94
N ARG A 289 -13.01 -4.32 -1.64
CA ARG A 289 -13.01 -2.97 -1.05
C ARG A 289 -14.04 -2.01 -1.66
N ALA A 290 -15.09 -2.55 -2.29
CA ALA A 290 -16.16 -1.72 -2.90
C ALA A 290 -16.76 -0.72 -1.90
N ALA A 291 -16.99 -1.12 -0.65
CA ALA A 291 -17.52 -0.23 0.40
C ALA A 291 -16.53 0.89 0.77
N ASP A 292 -15.22 0.57 0.82
CA ASP A 292 -14.17 1.55 1.10
C ASP A 292 -14.00 2.52 -0.06
N LEU A 293 -14.00 2.05 -1.31
CA LEU A 293 -13.99 2.89 -2.52
C LEU A 293 -15.19 3.86 -2.54
N LYS A 294 -16.38 3.38 -2.18
CA LYS A 294 -17.57 4.22 -2.04
C LYS A 294 -17.40 5.28 -0.94
N THR A 295 -16.80 4.91 0.19
CA THR A 295 -16.56 5.83 1.33
C THR A 295 -15.68 7.02 0.95
N ILE A 296 -14.68 6.77 0.09
CA ILE A 296 -13.78 7.83 -0.40
C ILE A 296 -14.31 8.54 -1.64
N GLY A 297 -15.46 8.12 -2.20
CA GLY A 297 -16.07 8.72 -3.37
C GLY A 297 -15.38 8.38 -4.70
N ARG A 298 -14.69 7.23 -4.76
CA ARG A 298 -13.97 6.80 -5.97
C ARG A 298 -14.94 6.40 -7.09
N ASP A 299 -14.74 6.92 -8.29
CA ASP A 299 -15.42 6.47 -9.50
C ASP A 299 -14.85 5.09 -9.92
N VAL A 300 -15.60 4.04 -9.60
CA VAL A 300 -15.17 2.66 -9.84
C VAL A 300 -15.17 2.28 -11.32
N ALA A 301 -15.96 2.95 -12.17
CA ALA A 301 -16.01 2.65 -13.61
C ALA A 301 -14.64 2.81 -14.28
N LYS A 302 -13.83 3.76 -13.81
CA LYS A 302 -12.46 3.96 -14.29
C LYS A 302 -11.49 2.84 -13.91
N LEU A 303 -11.75 2.17 -12.79
CA LEU A 303 -10.97 1.02 -12.36
C LEU A 303 -11.41 -0.28 -13.06
N GLU A 304 -12.70 -0.41 -13.38
CA GLU A 304 -13.24 -1.58 -14.08
C GLU A 304 -12.66 -1.74 -15.49
N ALA A 305 -12.22 -0.64 -16.12
CA ALA A 305 -11.54 -0.65 -17.42
C ALA A 305 -10.11 -1.21 -17.35
N VAL A 306 -9.51 -1.33 -16.15
CA VAL A 306 -8.13 -1.78 -15.97
C VAL A 306 -8.05 -3.30 -16.11
N ARG A 307 -7.80 -3.76 -17.33
CA ARG A 307 -7.63 -5.16 -17.71
C ARG A 307 -6.57 -5.28 -18.80
N ALA A 308 -5.76 -6.33 -18.72
CA ALA A 308 -4.83 -6.66 -19.80
C ALA A 308 -5.58 -6.99 -21.12
N PRO A 309 -4.98 -6.76 -22.31
CA PRO A 309 -3.67 -6.14 -22.49
C PRO A 309 -3.71 -4.61 -22.35
N PHE A 310 -2.58 -4.03 -21.92
CA PHE A 310 -2.42 -2.57 -21.88
C PHE A 310 -1.90 -2.03 -23.22
N PRO A 311 -2.28 -0.80 -23.62
CA PRO A 311 -1.67 -0.11 -24.75
C PRO A 311 -0.16 -0.01 -24.58
N ARG A 312 0.61 -0.20 -25.67
CA ARG A 312 2.07 -0.09 -25.70
C ARG A 312 2.45 0.92 -26.76
N ILE A 313 3.24 1.91 -26.39
CA ILE A 313 3.78 2.92 -27.30
C ILE A 313 5.29 3.04 -27.04
N SER A 314 6.04 3.31 -28.09
CA SER A 314 7.47 3.63 -27.96
C SER A 314 7.66 5.06 -27.45
N TYR A 315 8.85 5.34 -26.93
CA TYR A 315 9.25 6.70 -26.56
C TYR A 315 9.10 7.68 -27.74
N ASP A 316 9.44 7.26 -28.95
CA ASP A 316 9.30 8.09 -30.16
C ASP A 316 7.84 8.43 -30.46
N GLU A 317 6.93 7.44 -30.33
CA GLU A 317 5.49 7.67 -30.49
C GLU A 317 4.96 8.61 -29.40
N ALA A 318 5.38 8.42 -28.16
CA ALA A 318 5.01 9.30 -27.05
C ALA A 318 5.52 10.74 -27.26
N ALA A 319 6.78 10.92 -27.68
CA ALA A 319 7.37 12.22 -27.99
C ALA A 319 6.61 12.94 -29.13
N LYS A 320 6.23 12.18 -30.17
CA LYS A 320 5.41 12.71 -31.26
C LYS A 320 4.02 13.17 -30.78
N MET A 321 3.37 12.40 -29.89
CA MET A 321 2.09 12.79 -29.29
C MET A 321 2.21 14.10 -28.50
N LEU A 322 3.32 14.29 -27.77
CA LEU A 322 3.60 15.52 -27.02
C LEU A 322 3.85 16.72 -27.95
N ASP A 323 4.61 16.54 -29.03
CA ASP A 323 4.83 17.59 -30.03
C ASP A 323 3.51 18.03 -30.71
N GLU A 324 2.66 17.07 -31.07
CA GLU A 324 1.33 17.33 -31.62
C GLU A 324 0.42 18.07 -30.62
N ALA A 325 0.49 17.68 -29.33
CA ALA A 325 -0.24 18.33 -28.25
C ALA A 325 0.22 19.79 -28.04
N TYR A 326 1.52 20.02 -28.04
CA TYR A 326 2.07 21.37 -27.93
C TYR A 326 1.65 22.24 -29.12
N ALA A 327 1.76 21.74 -30.35
CA ALA A 327 1.32 22.43 -31.54
C ALA A 327 -0.19 22.78 -31.54
N ALA A 328 -1.01 21.95 -30.88
CA ALA A 328 -2.44 22.16 -30.66
C ALA A 328 -2.77 23.05 -29.45
N GLY A 329 -1.78 23.59 -28.73
CA GLY A 329 -1.96 24.44 -27.56
C GLY A 329 -2.48 23.71 -26.31
N LYS A 330 -2.33 22.39 -26.23
CA LYS A 330 -2.75 21.56 -25.09
C LYS A 330 -1.68 21.45 -24.00
N LEU A 331 -0.43 21.75 -24.32
CA LEU A 331 0.69 21.79 -23.40
C LEU A 331 1.30 23.20 -23.39
N GLU A 332 1.68 23.69 -22.22
CA GLU A 332 2.30 25.01 -22.05
C GLU A 332 3.77 25.04 -22.51
N GLN A 333 4.45 23.91 -22.40
CA GLN A 333 5.85 23.77 -22.75
C GLN A 333 6.04 22.69 -23.80
N LYS A 334 6.98 22.94 -24.72
CA LYS A 334 7.37 21.95 -25.71
C LYS A 334 8.25 20.89 -25.05
N PHE A 335 7.92 19.61 -25.29
CA PHE A 335 8.79 18.52 -24.90
C PHE A 335 10.12 18.56 -25.67
N GLU A 336 11.23 18.41 -24.98
CA GLU A 336 12.55 18.33 -25.58
C GLU A 336 12.93 16.86 -25.73
N TYR A 337 13.00 16.42 -26.98
CA TYR A 337 13.34 15.03 -27.33
C TYR A 337 14.72 14.65 -26.79
N GLY A 338 14.84 13.48 -26.20
CA GLY A 338 16.05 12.98 -25.55
C GLY A 338 16.06 13.15 -24.03
N ASN A 339 15.08 13.85 -23.45
CA ASN A 339 14.88 13.96 -22.02
C ASN A 339 13.89 12.91 -21.49
N ASP A 340 13.84 12.72 -20.18
CA ASP A 340 12.79 11.96 -19.52
C ASP A 340 11.48 12.77 -19.49
N PHE A 341 10.34 12.08 -19.44
CA PHE A 341 9.06 12.77 -19.37
C PHE A 341 8.85 13.43 -18.02
N GLY A 342 8.51 14.72 -18.06
CA GLY A 342 8.09 15.44 -16.86
C GLY A 342 6.65 15.11 -16.45
N SER A 343 6.27 15.55 -15.26
CA SER A 343 4.91 15.34 -14.74
C SER A 343 3.78 15.86 -15.67
N PRO A 344 3.91 17.01 -16.39
CA PRO A 344 2.93 17.42 -17.37
C PRO A 344 2.84 16.47 -18.57
N ASP A 345 3.97 15.96 -19.07
CA ASP A 345 4.06 15.06 -20.20
C ASP A 345 3.39 13.73 -19.89
N GLU A 346 3.75 13.08 -18.75
CA GLU A 346 3.12 11.86 -18.27
C GLU A 346 1.60 12.04 -18.06
N THR A 347 1.20 13.18 -17.50
CA THR A 347 -0.23 13.50 -17.29
C THR A 347 -0.98 13.57 -18.62
N TYR A 348 -0.39 14.22 -19.62
CA TYR A 348 -1.01 14.29 -20.95
C TYR A 348 -1.08 12.91 -21.62
N LEU A 349 0.05 12.17 -21.64
CA LEU A 349 0.12 10.86 -22.27
C LEU A 349 -0.87 9.88 -21.63
N SER A 350 -0.87 9.77 -20.31
CA SER A 350 -1.76 8.84 -19.60
C SER A 350 -3.24 9.18 -19.74
N ALA A 351 -3.58 10.46 -19.91
CA ALA A 351 -4.96 10.90 -20.12
C ALA A 351 -5.53 10.54 -21.52
N GLN A 352 -4.71 10.10 -22.47
CA GLN A 352 -5.18 9.66 -23.79
C GLN A 352 -5.72 8.22 -23.80
N PHE A 353 -5.59 7.49 -22.68
CA PHE A 353 -5.97 6.08 -22.57
C PHE A 353 -6.95 5.87 -21.41
N ASP A 354 -7.82 4.87 -21.53
CA ASP A 354 -8.81 4.48 -20.52
C ASP A 354 -8.24 3.54 -19.43
N ARG A 355 -7.03 3.02 -19.65
CA ARG A 355 -6.30 2.10 -18.79
C ARG A 355 -4.81 2.44 -18.80
N PRO A 356 -3.97 1.83 -17.92
CA PRO A 356 -2.54 2.11 -17.94
C PRO A 356 -1.92 1.91 -19.31
N VAL A 357 -1.03 2.82 -19.71
CA VAL A 357 -0.27 2.73 -20.95
C VAL A 357 1.20 2.45 -20.64
N MET A 358 1.80 1.58 -21.44
CA MET A 358 3.21 1.24 -21.36
C MET A 358 4.00 2.06 -22.37
N VAL A 359 4.90 2.92 -21.88
CA VAL A 359 5.86 3.63 -22.72
C VAL A 359 7.18 2.91 -22.62
N HIS A 360 7.74 2.47 -23.76
CA HIS A 360 8.94 1.65 -23.76
C HIS A 360 10.05 2.19 -24.65
N ARG A 361 11.28 1.71 -24.45
CA ARG A 361 12.46 2.07 -25.24
C ARG A 361 12.80 3.56 -25.17
N TYR A 362 13.02 4.04 -23.98
CA TYR A 362 13.58 5.39 -23.76
C TYR A 362 15.03 5.48 -24.21
N PRO A 363 15.54 6.69 -24.49
CA PRO A 363 16.96 6.88 -24.81
C PRO A 363 17.85 6.31 -23.70
N ALA A 364 18.81 5.47 -24.08
CA ALA A 364 19.72 4.79 -23.13
C ALA A 364 20.57 5.78 -22.31
N ALA A 365 20.82 6.98 -22.86
CA ALA A 365 21.61 8.01 -22.21
C ALA A 365 20.97 8.60 -20.94
N ILE A 366 19.64 8.53 -20.82
CA ILE A 366 18.89 9.09 -19.68
C ILE A 366 18.43 8.02 -18.69
N LYS A 367 18.65 6.74 -18.98
CA LYS A 367 18.22 5.63 -18.13
C LYS A 367 19.40 5.05 -17.33
N ALA A 368 19.09 4.33 -16.27
CA ALA A 368 20.05 3.83 -15.30
C ALA A 368 21.11 2.89 -15.93
N PHE A 369 22.27 2.80 -15.30
CA PHE A 369 23.45 2.10 -15.78
C PHE A 369 23.25 0.60 -16.05
N TYR A 370 22.29 -0.02 -15.37
CA TYR A 370 22.02 -1.45 -15.42
C TYR A 370 21.06 -1.88 -16.54
N MET A 371 20.47 -0.94 -17.28
CA MET A 371 19.48 -1.25 -18.31
C MET A 371 20.14 -1.69 -19.62
N GLU A 372 19.68 -2.81 -20.19
CA GLU A 372 20.17 -3.36 -21.46
C GLU A 372 19.84 -2.44 -22.63
N PRO A 373 20.81 -2.05 -23.48
CA PRO A 373 20.54 -1.37 -24.73
C PRO A 373 19.76 -2.26 -25.71
N ASP A 374 18.85 -1.67 -26.51
CA ASP A 374 18.13 -2.43 -27.54
C ASP A 374 19.13 -2.91 -28.63
N PRO A 375 19.25 -4.21 -28.89
CA PRO A 375 20.18 -4.74 -29.89
C PRO A 375 19.85 -4.29 -31.32
N LYS A 376 18.63 -3.79 -31.57
CA LYS A 376 18.21 -3.25 -32.86
C LYS A 376 18.65 -1.79 -33.06
N ASP A 377 18.61 -1.00 -31.99
CA ASP A 377 19.09 0.38 -31.95
C ASP A 377 19.61 0.70 -30.55
N PRO A 378 20.92 0.62 -30.30
CA PRO A 378 21.53 0.82 -28.98
C PRO A 378 21.37 2.22 -28.41
N LYS A 379 20.79 3.15 -29.13
CA LYS A 379 20.41 4.47 -28.59
C LYS A 379 19.27 4.39 -27.58
N PHE A 380 18.50 3.31 -27.61
CA PHE A 380 17.41 3.04 -26.70
C PHE A 380 17.75 1.94 -25.71
N ALA A 381 17.15 2.00 -24.53
CA ALA A 381 17.21 0.96 -23.52
C ALA A 381 15.98 0.04 -23.61
N LEU A 382 16.15 -1.24 -23.32
CA LEU A 382 15.05 -2.20 -23.16
C LEU A 382 14.35 -1.96 -21.81
N CYS A 383 13.65 -0.85 -21.71
CA CYS A 383 12.92 -0.41 -20.51
C CYS A 383 11.46 -0.09 -20.80
N VAL A 384 10.66 -0.02 -19.75
CA VAL A 384 9.25 0.33 -19.79
C VAL A 384 8.85 1.10 -18.54
N ASP A 385 8.09 2.16 -18.73
CA ASP A 385 7.37 2.86 -17.66
C ASP A 385 5.87 2.66 -17.89
N VAL A 386 5.13 2.24 -16.85
CA VAL A 386 3.68 2.09 -16.90
C VAL A 386 3.03 3.32 -16.30
N LEU A 387 2.36 4.09 -17.14
CA LEU A 387 1.69 5.32 -16.76
C LEU A 387 0.22 5.01 -16.44
N ALA A 388 -0.19 5.29 -15.20
CA ALA A 388 -1.59 5.16 -14.79
C ALA A 388 -2.45 6.28 -15.37
N PRO A 389 -3.69 5.98 -15.79
CA PRO A 389 -4.61 6.97 -16.34
C PRO A 389 -4.98 8.05 -15.31
N GLU A 390 -5.79 9.02 -15.74
CA GLU A 390 -6.26 10.13 -14.90
C GLU A 390 -5.14 11.06 -14.43
N GLY A 391 -3.98 11.05 -15.07
CA GLY A 391 -2.87 11.94 -14.76
C GLY A 391 -2.03 11.54 -13.57
N TYR A 392 -2.10 10.28 -13.13
CA TYR A 392 -1.26 9.79 -12.02
C TYR A 392 0.19 9.57 -12.44
N GLY A 393 0.45 9.34 -13.76
CA GLY A 393 1.79 9.15 -14.29
C GLY A 393 2.39 7.80 -13.94
N GLU A 394 3.70 7.71 -13.90
CA GLU A 394 4.43 6.48 -13.67
C GLU A 394 4.09 5.83 -12.32
N ILE A 395 3.65 4.56 -12.38
CA ILE A 395 3.39 3.69 -11.20
C ILE A 395 4.30 2.48 -11.18
N VAL A 396 4.84 2.06 -12.33
CA VAL A 396 5.80 0.96 -12.48
C VAL A 396 6.89 1.42 -13.43
N GLY A 397 8.15 1.23 -13.03
CA GLY A 397 9.32 1.36 -13.89
C GLY A 397 10.09 0.05 -13.94
N GLY A 398 10.49 -0.40 -15.12
CA GLY A 398 11.17 -1.68 -15.27
C GLY A 398 12.05 -1.77 -16.50
N SER A 399 12.93 -2.78 -16.54
CA SER A 399 13.82 -3.02 -17.69
C SER A 399 14.30 -4.46 -17.75
N GLN A 400 14.77 -4.85 -18.93
CA GLN A 400 15.74 -5.92 -19.07
C GLN A 400 17.09 -5.42 -18.56
N ARG A 401 17.83 -6.29 -17.87
CA ARG A 401 19.12 -5.95 -17.25
C ARG A 401 20.27 -6.32 -18.18
N ILE A 402 21.36 -5.55 -18.12
CA ILE A 402 22.59 -5.90 -18.82
C ILE A 402 23.10 -7.25 -18.30
N ASP A 403 23.29 -8.20 -19.19
CA ASP A 403 23.83 -9.52 -18.90
C ASP A 403 25.31 -9.68 -19.28
N SER A 404 25.90 -8.70 -19.96
CA SER A 404 27.32 -8.62 -20.32
C SER A 404 28.15 -7.98 -19.21
N TYR A 405 29.21 -8.65 -18.75
CA TYR A 405 30.16 -8.10 -17.77
C TYR A 405 30.85 -6.83 -18.27
N GLU A 406 31.35 -6.84 -19.49
CA GLU A 406 32.12 -5.72 -20.04
C GLU A 406 31.22 -4.49 -20.23
N LEU A 407 29.99 -4.70 -20.73
CA LEU A 407 29.05 -3.61 -20.93
C LEU A 407 28.60 -3.03 -19.58
N LEU A 408 28.27 -3.86 -18.60
CA LEU A 408 27.85 -3.37 -17.28
C LEU A 408 28.96 -2.57 -16.59
N LYS A 409 30.20 -3.05 -16.64
CA LYS A 409 31.37 -2.35 -16.11
C LYS A 409 31.53 -0.98 -16.77
N GLN A 410 31.47 -0.94 -18.11
CA GLN A 410 31.55 0.31 -18.86
C GLN A 410 30.43 1.28 -18.45
N ARG A 411 29.20 0.82 -18.31
CA ARG A 411 28.07 1.66 -17.92
C ARG A 411 28.18 2.22 -16.49
N ILE A 412 28.73 1.44 -15.55
CA ILE A 412 29.03 1.92 -14.18
C ILE A 412 30.02 3.08 -14.24
N GLU A 413 31.11 2.93 -15.03
CA GLU A 413 32.13 3.95 -15.20
C GLU A 413 31.58 5.21 -15.90
N GLU A 414 30.78 5.06 -16.97
CA GLU A 414 30.13 6.18 -17.68
C GLU A 414 29.20 7.00 -16.79
N HIS A 415 28.53 6.35 -15.80
CA HIS A 415 27.70 7.03 -14.81
C HIS A 415 28.49 7.62 -13.65
N GLY A 416 29.84 7.57 -13.69
CA GLY A 416 30.70 8.13 -12.65
C GLY A 416 30.62 7.40 -11.31
N LEU A 417 30.16 6.15 -11.30
CA LEU A 417 30.05 5.35 -10.09
C LEU A 417 31.36 4.61 -9.78
N PRO A 418 31.77 4.52 -8.50
CA PRO A 418 32.96 3.76 -8.12
C PRO A 418 32.70 2.26 -8.31
N LEU A 419 33.65 1.52 -8.88
CA LEU A 419 33.51 0.08 -9.15
C LEU A 419 33.47 -0.77 -7.87
N ALA A 420 34.22 -0.39 -6.84
CA ALA A 420 34.41 -1.24 -5.65
C ALA A 420 33.09 -1.67 -4.97
N PRO A 421 32.07 -0.82 -4.78
CA PRO A 421 30.79 -1.26 -4.22
C PRO A 421 29.98 -2.19 -5.13
N PHE A 422 30.35 -2.33 -6.41
CA PHE A 422 29.64 -3.13 -7.42
C PHE A 422 30.39 -4.39 -7.85
N GLU A 423 31.56 -4.71 -7.29
CA GLU A 423 32.34 -5.90 -7.64
C GLU A 423 31.50 -7.19 -7.53
N TRP A 424 30.78 -7.36 -6.43
CA TRP A 424 29.87 -8.49 -6.22
C TRP A 424 28.71 -8.53 -7.24
N TYR A 425 28.24 -7.37 -7.69
CA TYR A 425 27.17 -7.25 -8.68
C TYR A 425 27.68 -7.58 -10.09
N LEU A 426 28.92 -7.19 -10.42
CA LEU A 426 29.62 -7.58 -11.64
C LEU A 426 29.86 -9.09 -11.71
N ASP A 427 30.10 -9.75 -10.56
CA ASP A 427 30.28 -11.20 -10.51
C ASP A 427 29.04 -11.98 -10.99
N LEU A 428 27.84 -11.42 -10.86
CA LEU A 428 26.62 -12.02 -11.42
C LEU A 428 26.70 -12.18 -12.94
N ARG A 429 27.49 -11.34 -13.62
CA ARG A 429 27.70 -11.39 -15.07
C ARG A 429 28.89 -12.30 -15.44
N ARG A 430 29.76 -12.53 -14.49
CA ARG A 430 30.91 -13.41 -14.67
C ARG A 430 30.56 -14.90 -14.51
N TYR A 431 29.62 -15.21 -13.65
CA TYR A 431 29.27 -16.57 -13.25
C TYR A 431 27.85 -16.94 -13.64
N GLY A 432 27.66 -17.34 -14.90
CA GLY A 432 26.39 -17.89 -15.37
C GLY A 432 25.31 -16.86 -15.64
N SER A 433 25.69 -15.72 -16.20
CA SER A 433 24.74 -14.66 -16.59
C SER A 433 23.70 -15.15 -17.59
N VAL A 434 22.51 -14.64 -17.47
CA VAL A 434 21.38 -14.89 -18.39
C VAL A 434 20.60 -13.58 -18.60
N PRO A 435 19.89 -13.41 -19.72
CA PRO A 435 18.90 -12.34 -19.83
C PRO A 435 17.93 -12.40 -18.65
N HIS A 436 17.70 -11.28 -17.98
CA HIS A 436 16.76 -11.19 -16.87
C HIS A 436 16.13 -9.80 -16.82
N SER A 437 14.97 -9.72 -16.23
CA SER A 437 14.16 -8.51 -16.24
C SER A 437 13.39 -8.37 -14.94
N GLY A 438 13.16 -7.14 -14.55
CA GLY A 438 12.37 -6.83 -13.37
C GLY A 438 11.79 -5.41 -13.42
N PHE A 439 10.88 -5.14 -12.51
CA PHE A 439 10.30 -3.81 -12.35
C PHE A 439 10.15 -3.45 -10.87
N GLY A 440 9.98 -2.16 -10.60
CA GLY A 440 9.60 -1.66 -9.29
C GLY A 440 8.22 -0.99 -9.34
N MET A 441 7.33 -1.31 -8.41
CA MET A 441 6.09 -0.58 -8.18
C MET A 441 6.09 0.09 -6.82
N GLY A 442 5.99 1.43 -6.80
CA GLY A 442 5.78 2.19 -5.58
C GLY A 442 4.34 2.02 -5.06
N ILE A 443 4.19 1.46 -3.87
CA ILE A 443 2.87 1.21 -3.26
C ILE A 443 2.07 2.50 -3.10
N GLU A 444 2.70 3.58 -2.69
CA GLU A 444 2.04 4.87 -2.46
C GLU A 444 1.46 5.46 -3.74
N ARG A 445 2.18 5.34 -4.87
CA ARG A 445 1.67 5.77 -6.19
C ARG A 445 0.49 4.91 -6.64
N ALA A 446 0.57 3.59 -6.49
CA ALA A 446 -0.53 2.68 -6.79
C ALA A 446 -1.78 2.96 -5.92
N VAL A 447 -1.60 3.20 -4.61
CA VAL A 447 -2.70 3.57 -3.70
C VAL A 447 -3.31 4.92 -4.08
N ALA A 448 -2.48 5.93 -4.42
CA ALA A 448 -2.98 7.24 -4.83
C ALA A 448 -3.86 7.12 -6.09
N TRP A 449 -3.42 6.40 -7.08
CA TRP A 449 -4.17 6.14 -8.31
C TRP A 449 -5.47 5.39 -8.06
N ILE A 450 -5.40 4.23 -7.40
CA ILE A 450 -6.58 3.36 -7.15
C ILE A 450 -7.61 4.08 -6.29
N CYS A 451 -7.17 4.84 -5.28
CA CYS A 451 -8.06 5.62 -4.41
C CYS A 451 -8.52 6.97 -5.00
N GLY A 452 -7.92 7.45 -6.10
CA GLY A 452 -8.23 8.76 -6.66
C GLY A 452 -7.76 9.93 -5.78
N LEU A 453 -6.53 9.85 -5.20
CA LEU A 453 -6.02 10.86 -4.28
C LEU A 453 -5.12 11.86 -4.98
N ASP A 454 -5.24 13.13 -4.59
CA ASP A 454 -4.43 14.21 -5.17
C ASP A 454 -2.97 14.18 -4.73
N HIS A 455 -2.65 13.54 -3.60
CA HIS A 455 -1.31 13.56 -3.03
C HIS A 455 -0.97 12.26 -2.30
N VAL A 456 0.22 11.71 -2.55
CA VAL A 456 0.70 10.45 -1.93
C VAL A 456 0.83 10.51 -0.40
N ARG A 457 0.85 11.69 0.24
CA ARG A 457 0.92 11.83 1.70
C ARG A 457 -0.24 11.18 2.47
N GLU A 458 -1.39 10.94 1.80
CA GLU A 458 -2.54 10.27 2.41
C GLU A 458 -2.48 8.74 2.31
N THR A 459 -1.61 8.20 1.49
CA THR A 459 -1.57 6.77 1.13
C THR A 459 -0.88 5.87 2.15
N ILE A 460 -0.08 6.44 3.04
CA ILE A 460 0.70 5.77 4.07
C ILE A 460 0.32 6.33 5.45
N PRO A 461 0.36 5.54 6.54
CA PRO A 461 -0.02 6.03 7.86
C PRO A 461 0.73 7.30 8.28
N PHE A 462 2.04 7.34 8.12
CA PHE A 462 2.89 8.47 8.48
C PHE A 462 3.84 8.79 7.33
N ALA A 463 3.48 9.80 6.54
CA ALA A 463 4.27 10.21 5.38
C ALA A 463 5.55 10.98 5.79
N ARG A 464 6.67 10.63 5.14
CA ARG A 464 7.93 11.38 5.22
C ARG A 464 8.11 12.17 3.94
N THR A 465 8.24 13.49 4.09
CA THR A 465 8.42 14.42 2.95
C THR A 465 9.58 15.34 3.24
N LEU A 466 10.02 16.11 2.24
CA LEU A 466 11.12 17.08 2.39
C LEU A 466 11.04 17.94 3.67
N ASN A 467 9.83 18.34 4.06
CA ASN A 467 9.61 19.27 5.18
C ASN A 467 8.90 18.63 6.38
N ARG A 468 8.74 17.31 6.39
CA ARG A 468 7.98 16.63 7.45
C ARG A 468 8.59 15.29 7.85
N ILE A 469 9.00 15.25 9.11
CA ILE A 469 9.46 14.02 9.79
C ILE A 469 8.58 13.68 11.02
N TYR A 470 7.72 14.59 11.44
CA TYR A 470 6.82 14.46 12.60
C TYR A 470 5.34 14.57 12.14
N PRO A 471 4.41 13.88 12.82
CA PRO A 471 4.56 12.78 13.76
C PRO A 471 5.08 11.52 13.10
#